data_8358501cd8d37dcdf22b688b18b286a4
#
_entry.id   8358501cd8d37dcdf22b688b18b286a4
#
_cell.length_a   1.000
_cell.length_b   1.000
_cell.length_c   1.000
_cell.angle_alpha   90.00
_cell.angle_beta   90.00
_cell.angle_gamma   90.00
#
_symmetry.space_group_name_H-M   'P 1'
#
loop_
_entity.id
_entity.type
_entity.pdbx_description
1 polymer ?
#
loop_
_entity_poly.entity_id
_entity_poly.type
_entity_poly.pdbx_seq_one_letter_code
_entity_poly.pdbx_strand_id
1 'polypeptide(L)'
;MRLLITGGRVIDPANGVDHTLDILVEDGQILQVDKGVQGSESGGAEKNKKPAGRDRQSETRVIDATGKIVVPGLIDMHVHLREPGREDEETIASGTAAAARGGFTSICCMPNTEPVNDTASVTEYILEQAKKGGCVSVFPIGCISRGQHGEELADIGELVTAGCVGLSDDGKPVMNAELMRRAMEYATMFDIMVIPHCEDLALSGGGVMHEGRVSTELGLRGIPSVAEAVMVGRDILLSEYTGARLHVCHVSTAESVRLIREAKTRGVQVSGEATPHHLILTDEAVRGFSTNTKMNPPLRSAEDVAALREALIDGTIEVIATDHAPHASSEKEMEYDYAPFGIIGLETALGLILTEFYHTRLLTLPMLIERFATNPARILKLKHKGTLAPGADADITILDPDQEWIVEENGWQSKSKNSPFISWKLKGRAVMTIVAGQVVQEIR
;
A
#
# COMPACT_ATOMS: atom_id res chain seq x y z
N MET A 1 3.54 19.95 -19.96
CA MET A 1 3.19 18.77 -20.79
C MET A 1 1.70 18.56 -20.71
N ARG A 2 1.03 18.32 -21.85
CA ARG A 2 -0.42 18.04 -21.88
C ARG A 2 -0.70 16.58 -22.19
N LEU A 3 -1.65 16.00 -21.45
CA LEU A 3 -2.12 14.62 -21.66
C LEU A 3 -3.65 14.62 -21.69
N LEU A 4 -4.24 13.95 -22.65
CA LEU A 4 -5.69 13.76 -22.75
C LEU A 4 -6.00 12.25 -22.73
N ILE A 5 -6.73 11.80 -21.72
CA ILE A 5 -7.22 10.41 -21.61
C ILE A 5 -8.68 10.41 -22.06
N THR A 6 -9.04 9.58 -23.03
CA THR A 6 -10.37 9.57 -23.64
C THR A 6 -11.05 8.22 -23.56
N GLY A 7 -12.39 8.23 -23.52
CA GLY A 7 -13.24 7.05 -23.72
C GLY A 7 -13.25 6.04 -22.58
N GLY A 8 -12.52 6.25 -21.50
CA GLY A 8 -12.47 5.37 -20.34
C GLY A 8 -13.67 5.52 -19.41
N ARG A 9 -14.06 4.44 -18.71
CA ARG A 9 -14.96 4.55 -17.55
C ARG A 9 -14.16 5.08 -16.36
N VAL A 10 -14.40 6.33 -15.99
CA VAL A 10 -13.77 6.99 -14.86
C VAL A 10 -14.51 6.61 -13.58
N ILE A 11 -13.78 6.08 -12.61
CA ILE A 11 -14.28 5.78 -11.26
C ILE A 11 -13.46 6.59 -10.27
N ASP A 12 -14.09 7.59 -9.65
CA ASP A 12 -13.51 8.41 -8.59
C ASP A 12 -14.46 8.42 -7.39
N PRO A 13 -14.26 7.52 -6.42
CA PRO A 13 -15.14 7.40 -5.26
C PRO A 13 -15.17 8.66 -4.39
N ALA A 14 -14.05 9.40 -4.32
CA ALA A 14 -13.97 10.63 -3.54
C ALA A 14 -14.98 11.70 -4.01
N ASN A 15 -15.37 11.66 -5.29
CA ASN A 15 -16.31 12.61 -5.90
C ASN A 15 -17.62 11.94 -6.37
N GLY A 16 -17.82 10.66 -6.07
CA GLY A 16 -19.02 9.90 -6.49
C GLY A 16 -19.12 9.75 -8.01
N VAL A 17 -18.00 9.76 -8.75
CA VAL A 17 -17.96 9.64 -10.20
C VAL A 17 -17.85 8.17 -10.61
N ASP A 18 -18.75 7.74 -11.52
CA ASP A 18 -18.69 6.42 -12.18
C ASP A 18 -19.35 6.54 -13.57
N HIS A 19 -18.63 7.14 -14.51
CA HIS A 19 -19.14 7.42 -15.85
C HIS A 19 -18.01 7.36 -16.89
N THR A 20 -18.36 7.21 -18.18
CA THR A 20 -17.42 7.40 -19.29
C THR A 20 -17.16 8.90 -19.45
N LEU A 21 -15.93 9.32 -19.17
CA LEU A 21 -15.47 10.71 -19.20
C LEU A 21 -14.07 10.77 -19.82
N ASP A 22 -13.68 11.99 -20.21
CA ASP A 22 -12.32 12.31 -20.63
C ASP A 22 -11.61 13.08 -19.52
N ILE A 23 -10.30 12.91 -19.41
CA ILE A 23 -9.46 13.59 -18.41
C ILE A 23 -8.38 14.39 -19.14
N LEU A 24 -8.35 15.69 -18.89
CA LEU A 24 -7.27 16.57 -19.37
C LEU A 24 -6.30 16.83 -18.22
N VAL A 25 -5.04 16.57 -18.50
CA VAL A 25 -3.92 16.81 -17.58
C VAL A 25 -3.03 17.90 -18.18
N GLU A 26 -2.59 18.81 -17.35
CA GLU A 26 -1.60 19.85 -17.71
C GLU A 26 -0.61 20.03 -16.55
N ASP A 27 0.68 20.02 -16.89
CA ASP A 27 1.79 20.25 -15.96
C ASP A 27 1.74 19.44 -14.66
N GLY A 28 1.33 18.16 -14.80
CA GLY A 28 1.30 17.20 -13.70
C GLY A 28 0.04 17.23 -12.82
N GLN A 29 -0.94 18.07 -13.16
CA GLN A 29 -2.20 18.17 -12.42
C GLN A 29 -3.39 17.88 -13.34
N ILE A 30 -4.47 17.42 -12.73
CA ILE A 30 -5.75 17.24 -13.42
C ILE A 30 -6.38 18.62 -13.63
N LEU A 31 -6.60 18.97 -14.90
CA LEU A 31 -7.20 20.25 -15.26
C LEU A 31 -8.73 20.15 -15.38
N GLN A 32 -9.21 19.09 -16.03
CA GLN A 32 -10.64 18.91 -16.29
C GLN A 32 -11.01 17.43 -16.40
N VAL A 33 -12.18 17.08 -15.90
CA VAL A 33 -12.82 15.76 -16.05
C VAL A 33 -14.25 15.97 -16.54
N ASP A 34 -14.54 15.65 -17.80
CA ASP A 34 -15.87 15.87 -18.39
C ASP A 34 -16.05 15.01 -19.64
N LYS A 35 -17.25 15.05 -20.26
CA LYS A 35 -17.52 14.43 -21.56
C LYS A 35 -17.02 15.31 -22.69
N GLY A 36 -16.30 14.71 -23.64
CA GLY A 36 -15.90 15.38 -24.89
C GLY A 36 -14.92 16.54 -24.67
N VAL A 37 -14.01 16.38 -23.70
CA VAL A 37 -12.95 17.35 -23.46
C VAL A 37 -12.08 17.48 -24.71
N GLN A 38 -12.08 18.65 -25.34
CA GLN A 38 -11.20 18.93 -26.48
C GLN A 38 -9.87 19.44 -25.97
N GLY A 39 -8.79 18.75 -26.31
CA GLY A 39 -7.47 19.38 -26.29
C GLY A 39 -7.55 20.57 -27.28
N SER A 40 -7.66 21.80 -26.77
CA SER A 40 -7.94 22.96 -27.59
C SER A 40 -6.96 23.06 -28.77
N GLU A 41 -7.38 22.58 -29.93
CA GLU A 41 -6.99 23.21 -31.18
C GLU A 41 -7.66 24.60 -31.19
N SER A 42 -6.86 25.64 -31.21
CA SER A 42 -7.35 27.00 -31.40
C SER A 42 -8.08 27.09 -32.76
N GLY A 43 -9.37 26.77 -32.75
CA GLY A 43 -10.25 26.97 -33.88
C GLY A 43 -11.08 28.22 -33.70
N GLY A 44 -10.60 29.33 -34.11
CA GLY A 44 -11.32 30.60 -34.20
C GLY A 44 -10.63 31.50 -35.21
N ALA A 45 -11.14 31.50 -36.44
CA ALA A 45 -10.63 32.35 -37.50
C ALA A 45 -10.74 33.84 -37.13
N GLU A 46 -9.63 34.50 -36.87
CA GLU A 46 -9.45 35.90 -37.18
C GLU A 46 -8.07 36.08 -37.85
N LYS A 47 -8.17 36.38 -39.15
CA LYS A 47 -7.05 36.77 -39.98
C LYS A 47 -6.53 38.13 -39.51
N ASN A 48 -5.20 38.24 -39.37
CA ASN A 48 -4.35 39.43 -39.23
C ASN A 48 -3.87 39.78 -37.82
N LYS A 49 -2.72 39.15 -37.43
CA LYS A 49 -1.54 39.85 -36.92
C LYS A 49 -0.44 38.80 -36.67
N LYS A 50 0.70 38.98 -37.36
CA LYS A 50 1.90 38.22 -37.01
C LYS A 50 2.35 38.62 -35.60
N PRO A 51 2.55 37.67 -34.67
CA PRO A 51 3.46 37.87 -33.54
C PRO A 51 4.76 37.10 -33.80
N ALA A 52 5.85 37.81 -33.60
CA ALA A 52 7.16 37.21 -33.42
C ALA A 52 7.21 36.61 -31.99
N GLY A 53 7.38 35.32 -31.92
CA GLY A 53 7.52 34.56 -30.67
C GLY A 53 7.19 33.11 -30.96
N ARG A 54 8.19 32.21 -30.95
CA ARG A 54 7.95 30.77 -31.02
C ARG A 54 7.30 30.33 -29.72
N ASP A 55 5.96 30.37 -29.61
CA ASP A 55 5.23 29.58 -28.67
C ASP A 55 5.43 28.12 -29.05
N ARG A 56 6.15 27.36 -28.19
CA ARG A 56 6.13 25.90 -28.21
C ARG A 56 4.72 25.49 -27.80
N GLN A 57 3.81 25.32 -28.75
CA GLN A 57 2.60 24.54 -28.52
C GLN A 57 3.07 23.16 -28.04
N SER A 58 2.87 22.83 -26.76
CA SER A 58 3.16 21.52 -26.23
C SER A 58 2.18 20.55 -26.89
N GLU A 59 2.71 19.64 -27.69
CA GLU A 59 1.95 18.58 -28.33
C GLU A 59 1.16 17.80 -27.26
N THR A 60 -0.17 17.72 -27.39
CA THR A 60 -1.01 16.97 -26.46
C THR A 60 -0.89 15.47 -26.78
N ARG A 61 -0.36 14.68 -25.84
CA ARG A 61 -0.39 13.23 -25.96
C ARG A 61 -1.82 12.75 -25.68
N VAL A 62 -2.39 11.94 -26.58
CA VAL A 62 -3.70 11.34 -26.39
C VAL A 62 -3.55 9.86 -26.01
N ILE A 63 -4.28 9.43 -24.99
CA ILE A 63 -4.38 8.04 -24.56
C ILE A 63 -5.83 7.61 -24.74
N ASP A 64 -6.05 6.59 -25.57
CA ASP A 64 -7.36 5.95 -25.71
C ASP A 64 -7.53 4.88 -24.62
N ALA A 65 -8.44 5.14 -23.69
CA ALA A 65 -8.81 4.25 -22.60
C ALA A 65 -10.16 3.53 -22.85
N THR A 66 -10.62 3.48 -24.10
CA THR A 66 -11.89 2.82 -24.48
C THR A 66 -11.89 1.36 -23.99
N GLY A 67 -12.96 0.98 -23.27
CA GLY A 67 -13.08 -0.35 -22.67
C GLY A 67 -12.24 -0.60 -21.41
N LYS A 68 -11.53 0.43 -20.94
CA LYS A 68 -10.73 0.37 -19.70
C LYS A 68 -11.38 1.19 -18.58
N ILE A 69 -10.91 0.96 -17.37
CA ILE A 69 -11.30 1.71 -16.18
C ILE A 69 -10.18 2.68 -15.84
N VAL A 70 -10.52 3.95 -15.62
CA VAL A 70 -9.59 5.01 -15.22
C VAL A 70 -9.90 5.40 -13.78
N VAL A 71 -8.92 5.28 -12.89
CA VAL A 71 -9.07 5.49 -11.45
C VAL A 71 -7.98 6.40 -10.91
N PRO A 72 -8.17 7.02 -9.72
CA PRO A 72 -7.07 7.64 -9.00
C PRO A 72 -5.93 6.63 -8.82
N GLY A 73 -4.70 7.10 -8.90
CA GLY A 73 -3.54 6.26 -8.67
C GLY A 73 -3.63 5.51 -7.36
N LEU A 74 -3.32 4.22 -7.38
CA LEU A 74 -3.35 3.39 -6.17
C LEU A 74 -2.26 3.79 -5.20
N ILE A 75 -2.52 3.66 -3.90
CA ILE A 75 -1.63 4.02 -2.81
C ILE A 75 -1.44 2.81 -1.92
N ASP A 76 -0.20 2.39 -1.70
CA ASP A 76 0.15 1.33 -0.77
C ASP A 76 0.75 1.93 0.51
N MET A 77 0.10 1.67 1.63
CA MET A 77 0.52 2.22 2.93
C MET A 77 1.62 1.40 3.61
N HIS A 78 2.00 0.23 3.06
CA HIS A 78 2.89 -0.71 3.72
C HIS A 78 3.77 -1.46 2.72
N VAL A 79 5.01 -0.98 2.54
CA VAL A 79 6.01 -1.66 1.71
C VAL A 79 7.40 -1.58 2.33
N HIS A 80 8.27 -2.55 2.02
CA HIS A 80 9.67 -2.58 2.42
C HIS A 80 10.56 -2.38 1.21
N LEU A 81 11.25 -1.24 1.11
CA LEU A 81 12.14 -0.93 -0.02
C LEU A 81 13.59 -1.35 0.23
N ARG A 82 13.89 -1.81 1.44
CA ARG A 82 15.20 -2.37 1.84
C ARG A 82 16.41 -1.43 1.73
N GLU A 83 16.30 -0.33 1.03
CA GLU A 83 17.33 0.70 0.87
C GLU A 83 17.08 1.87 1.84
N PRO A 84 18.10 2.25 2.66
CA PRO A 84 19.49 1.76 2.66
C PRO A 84 19.69 0.41 3.34
N GLY A 85 20.74 -0.33 2.92
CA GLY A 85 21.41 -1.39 3.67
C GLY A 85 21.16 -2.83 3.18
N ARG A 86 20.04 -3.09 2.50
CA ARG A 86 19.71 -4.40 1.93
C ARG A 86 19.32 -4.28 0.46
N GLU A 87 20.14 -3.58 -0.30
CA GLU A 87 19.94 -3.36 -1.74
C GLU A 87 20.08 -4.66 -2.57
N ASP A 88 20.56 -5.72 -1.95
CA ASP A 88 20.54 -7.08 -2.51
C ASP A 88 19.11 -7.63 -2.62
N GLU A 89 18.22 -7.32 -1.68
CA GLU A 89 16.82 -7.74 -1.67
C GLU A 89 15.94 -6.83 -2.53
N GLU A 90 16.07 -5.51 -2.39
CA GLU A 90 15.30 -4.51 -3.12
C GLU A 90 16.03 -3.16 -3.09
N THR A 91 15.70 -2.27 -4.04
CA THR A 91 16.10 -0.87 -4.03
C THR A 91 14.87 0.02 -4.16
N ILE A 92 15.01 1.29 -3.82
CA ILE A 92 13.93 2.28 -4.05
C ILE A 92 13.57 2.33 -5.55
N ALA A 93 14.55 2.22 -6.43
CA ALA A 93 14.31 2.22 -7.88
C ALA A 93 13.50 0.99 -8.33
N SER A 94 13.89 -0.22 -7.93
CA SER A 94 13.18 -1.45 -8.33
C SER A 94 11.83 -1.61 -7.63
N GLY A 95 11.72 -1.29 -6.33
CA GLY A 95 10.45 -1.32 -5.62
C GLY A 95 9.43 -0.31 -6.15
N THR A 96 9.88 0.91 -6.54
CA THR A 96 8.98 1.88 -7.18
C THR A 96 8.58 1.44 -8.60
N ALA A 97 9.43 0.72 -9.33
CA ALA A 97 9.07 0.13 -10.61
C ALA A 97 8.05 -1.02 -10.43
N ALA A 98 8.21 -1.85 -9.39
CA ALA A 98 7.24 -2.88 -9.04
C ALA A 98 5.88 -2.25 -8.65
N ALA A 99 5.88 -1.16 -7.88
CA ALA A 99 4.69 -0.38 -7.56
C ALA A 99 3.99 0.14 -8.81
N ALA A 100 4.73 0.79 -9.71
CA ALA A 100 4.18 1.28 -10.97
C ALA A 100 3.56 0.15 -11.82
N ARG A 101 4.21 -1.01 -11.87
CA ARG A 101 3.69 -2.18 -12.60
C ARG A 101 2.40 -2.72 -11.97
N GLY A 102 2.27 -2.64 -10.65
CA GLY A 102 1.06 -3.00 -9.91
C GLY A 102 -0.08 -1.98 -10.00
N GLY A 103 0.18 -0.79 -10.55
CA GLY A 103 -0.80 0.30 -10.64
C GLY A 103 -0.71 1.30 -9.48
N PHE A 104 0.26 1.16 -8.59
CA PHE A 104 0.47 2.10 -7.50
C PHE A 104 1.25 3.33 -7.98
N THR A 105 0.77 4.51 -7.62
CA THR A 105 1.41 5.80 -7.90
C THR A 105 2.09 6.39 -6.67
N SER A 106 1.79 5.82 -5.50
CA SER A 106 2.31 6.25 -4.21
C SER A 106 2.49 5.05 -3.29
N ILE A 107 3.59 5.03 -2.55
CA ILE A 107 3.90 3.97 -1.58
C ILE A 107 4.47 4.55 -0.30
N CYS A 108 4.14 3.95 0.86
CA CYS A 108 4.76 4.28 2.13
C CYS A 108 5.80 3.22 2.48
N CYS A 109 7.06 3.62 2.63
CA CYS A 109 8.13 2.68 2.96
C CYS A 109 8.36 2.60 4.46
N MET A 110 8.35 1.38 4.99
CA MET A 110 8.56 1.08 6.41
C MET A 110 10.00 1.38 6.84
N PRO A 111 10.22 1.68 8.15
CA PRO A 111 11.48 2.22 8.65
C PRO A 111 12.57 1.18 8.90
N ASN A 112 12.30 -0.11 8.70
CA ASN A 112 13.20 -1.22 9.01
C ASN A 112 14.31 -1.43 7.96
N THR A 113 14.98 -0.36 7.62
CA THR A 113 16.18 -0.31 6.78
C THR A 113 17.47 -0.49 7.62
N GLU A 114 18.65 -0.41 7.03
CA GLU A 114 19.94 -0.52 7.74
C GLU A 114 20.90 0.59 7.25
N PRO A 115 21.08 1.68 8.03
CA PRO A 115 20.44 1.93 9.33
C PRO A 115 18.92 2.13 9.23
N VAL A 116 18.22 1.88 10.35
CA VAL A 116 16.78 2.12 10.45
C VAL A 116 16.45 3.60 10.29
N ASN A 117 15.24 3.92 9.83
CA ASN A 117 14.79 5.30 9.61
C ASN A 117 14.34 5.97 10.94
N ASP A 118 15.29 6.17 11.86
CA ASP A 118 15.07 6.81 13.16
C ASP A 118 15.66 8.22 13.27
N THR A 119 16.23 8.75 12.18
CA THR A 119 16.84 10.09 12.10
C THR A 119 16.44 10.81 10.81
N ALA A 120 16.46 12.15 10.85
CA ALA A 120 16.21 12.98 9.68
C ALA A 120 17.11 12.63 8.49
N SER A 121 18.38 12.31 8.74
CA SER A 121 19.36 12.00 7.69
C SER A 121 19.01 10.74 6.87
N VAL A 122 18.44 9.71 7.52
CA VAL A 122 17.99 8.51 6.80
C VAL A 122 16.72 8.81 5.99
N THR A 123 15.78 9.58 6.57
CA THR A 123 14.59 10.05 5.86
C THR A 123 14.96 10.85 4.60
N GLU A 124 15.87 11.82 4.74
CA GLU A 124 16.37 12.64 3.62
C GLU A 124 17.05 11.78 2.55
N TYR A 125 17.86 10.80 2.97
CA TYR A 125 18.48 9.85 2.04
C TYR A 125 17.44 9.09 1.23
N ILE A 126 16.41 8.51 1.87
CA ILE A 126 15.32 7.79 1.20
C ILE A 126 14.63 8.69 0.16
N LEU A 127 14.29 9.92 0.55
CA LEU A 127 13.64 10.88 -0.34
C LEU A 127 14.54 11.30 -1.51
N GLU A 128 15.85 11.42 -1.27
CA GLU A 128 16.81 11.73 -2.33
C GLU A 128 16.96 10.58 -3.32
N GLN A 129 17.02 9.32 -2.86
CA GLN A 129 17.07 8.15 -3.73
C GLN A 129 15.75 8.00 -4.52
N ALA A 130 14.60 8.23 -3.88
CA ALA A 130 13.31 8.24 -4.57
C ALA A 130 13.25 9.30 -5.68
N LYS A 131 13.79 10.49 -5.43
CA LYS A 131 13.87 11.56 -6.44
C LYS A 131 14.83 11.23 -7.59
N LYS A 132 15.92 10.51 -7.34
CA LYS A 132 16.93 10.16 -8.34
C LYS A 132 16.50 9.01 -9.24
N GLY A 133 15.91 7.97 -8.68
CA GLY A 133 15.66 6.69 -9.38
C GLY A 133 14.24 6.15 -9.28
N GLY A 134 13.40 6.72 -8.42
CA GLY A 134 12.02 6.28 -8.25
C GLY A 134 11.11 6.78 -9.37
N CYS A 135 10.10 6.00 -9.70
CA CYS A 135 9.09 6.37 -10.70
C CYS A 135 7.70 6.62 -10.11
N VAL A 136 7.50 6.33 -8.81
CA VAL A 136 6.28 6.67 -8.06
C VAL A 136 6.61 7.51 -6.84
N SER A 137 5.61 8.15 -6.22
CA SER A 137 5.80 8.92 -5.00
C SER A 137 6.13 8.01 -3.82
N VAL A 138 7.19 8.33 -3.08
CA VAL A 138 7.62 7.58 -1.88
C VAL A 138 7.40 8.45 -0.64
N PHE A 139 6.70 7.90 0.33
CA PHE A 139 6.40 8.53 1.62
C PHE A 139 7.07 7.73 2.75
N PRO A 140 8.17 8.22 3.33
CA PRO A 140 8.85 7.50 4.41
C PRO A 140 8.01 7.43 5.68
N ILE A 141 8.03 6.28 6.34
CA ILE A 141 7.59 6.07 7.71
C ILE A 141 8.83 6.14 8.60
N GLY A 142 8.75 6.87 9.72
CA GLY A 142 9.84 6.97 10.70
C GLY A 142 9.68 5.95 11.82
N CYS A 143 10.77 5.65 12.53
CA CYS A 143 10.71 4.79 13.71
C CYS A 143 9.92 5.45 14.86
N ILE A 144 9.21 4.63 15.64
CA ILE A 144 8.67 5.02 16.95
C ILE A 144 9.81 5.13 17.97
N SER A 145 10.69 4.13 18.00
CA SER A 145 11.80 4.05 18.93
C SER A 145 13.16 4.10 18.24
N ARG A 146 14.15 4.63 18.94
CA ARG A 146 15.52 4.71 18.46
C ARG A 146 16.07 3.31 18.19
N GLY A 147 16.63 3.11 17.01
CA GLY A 147 17.18 1.81 16.58
C GLY A 147 16.12 0.71 16.48
N GLN A 148 14.81 1.01 16.59
CA GLN A 148 13.73 0.03 16.75
C GLN A 148 13.98 -0.92 17.94
N HIS A 149 14.47 -0.38 19.07
CA HIS A 149 14.76 -1.18 20.27
C HIS A 149 13.62 -1.20 21.29
N GLY A 150 12.60 -0.34 21.11
CA GLY A 150 11.46 -0.26 22.04
C GLY A 150 11.83 0.32 23.43
N GLU A 151 12.97 1.00 23.58
CA GLU A 151 13.50 1.50 24.84
C GLU A 151 13.41 3.02 24.97
N GLU A 152 13.75 3.76 23.91
CA GLU A 152 13.73 5.22 23.86
C GLU A 152 12.98 5.70 22.61
N LEU A 153 12.28 6.84 22.71
CA LEU A 153 11.63 7.45 21.54
C LEU A 153 12.67 7.89 20.51
N ALA A 154 12.35 7.72 19.24
CA ALA A 154 13.03 8.41 18.14
C ALA A 154 12.73 9.92 18.22
N ASP A 155 13.51 10.74 17.51
CA ASP A 155 13.22 12.17 17.42
C ASP A 155 12.09 12.46 16.43
N ILE A 156 10.86 12.23 16.91
CA ILE A 156 9.64 12.33 16.10
C ILE A 156 9.52 13.69 15.41
N GLY A 157 9.91 14.78 16.08
CA GLY A 157 9.84 16.13 15.53
C GLY A 157 10.77 16.34 14.33
N GLU A 158 11.98 15.79 14.39
CA GLU A 158 12.93 15.82 13.27
C GLU A 158 12.45 14.93 12.12
N LEU A 159 11.95 13.72 12.40
CA LEU A 159 11.41 12.81 11.39
C LEU A 159 10.24 13.43 10.61
N VAL A 160 9.30 14.07 11.31
CA VAL A 160 8.19 14.78 10.67
C VAL A 160 8.68 15.94 9.82
N THR A 161 9.64 16.71 10.32
CA THR A 161 10.23 17.85 9.61
C THR A 161 10.97 17.39 8.35
N ALA A 162 11.62 16.23 8.40
CA ALA A 162 12.31 15.61 7.27
C ALA A 162 11.33 15.01 6.22
N GLY A 163 10.05 14.81 6.57
CA GLY A 163 9.02 14.37 5.63
C GLY A 163 8.39 13.01 5.89
N CYS A 164 8.57 12.42 7.08
CA CYS A 164 7.85 11.21 7.46
C CYS A 164 6.34 11.48 7.58
N VAL A 165 5.52 10.54 7.09
CA VAL A 165 4.06 10.64 7.08
C VAL A 165 3.38 9.77 8.15
N GLY A 166 4.13 8.91 8.82
CA GLY A 166 3.69 8.01 9.88
C GLY A 166 4.86 7.52 10.72
N LEU A 167 4.57 6.84 11.83
CA LEU A 167 5.54 6.28 12.77
C LEU A 167 5.28 4.80 12.98
N SER A 168 6.31 3.97 12.85
CA SER A 168 6.24 2.53 13.02
C SER A 168 7.56 1.95 13.52
N ASP A 169 7.50 0.89 14.31
CA ASP A 169 8.62 -0.04 14.52
C ASP A 169 8.27 -1.39 13.86
N ASP A 170 7.89 -1.33 12.58
CA ASP A 170 7.43 -2.51 11.87
C ASP A 170 8.43 -3.66 11.89
N GLY A 171 7.91 -4.89 12.12
CA GLY A 171 8.70 -6.10 12.33
C GLY A 171 9.32 -6.22 13.72
N LYS A 172 9.33 -5.14 14.54
CA LYS A 172 9.84 -5.12 15.93
C LYS A 172 8.86 -4.36 16.83
N PRO A 173 7.81 -5.02 17.34
CA PRO A 173 6.75 -4.35 18.08
C PRO A 173 7.25 -3.64 19.33
N VAL A 174 6.72 -2.45 19.61
CA VAL A 174 7.02 -1.71 20.85
C VAL A 174 6.29 -2.41 22.00
N MET A 175 7.02 -3.25 22.76
CA MET A 175 6.46 -4.01 23.88
C MET A 175 6.12 -3.13 25.08
N ASN A 176 6.87 -2.05 25.28
CA ASN A 176 6.69 -1.13 26.41
C ASN A 176 5.48 -0.21 26.19
N ALA A 177 4.39 -0.47 26.93
CA ALA A 177 3.16 0.33 26.83
C ALA A 177 3.34 1.80 27.21
N GLU A 178 4.25 2.13 28.14
CA GLU A 178 4.56 3.52 28.51
C GLU A 178 5.25 4.26 27.36
N LEU A 179 6.22 3.59 26.69
CA LEU A 179 6.87 4.15 25.51
C LEU A 179 5.87 4.40 24.38
N MET A 180 4.99 3.42 24.10
CA MET A 180 3.93 3.56 23.09
C MET A 180 2.99 4.72 23.44
N ARG A 181 2.57 4.86 24.70
CA ARG A 181 1.76 5.98 25.16
C ARG A 181 2.44 7.32 24.88
N ARG A 182 3.73 7.45 25.23
CA ARG A 182 4.51 8.66 24.96
C ARG A 182 4.64 8.96 23.47
N ALA A 183 4.89 7.93 22.67
CA ALA A 183 4.92 8.08 21.21
C ALA A 183 3.59 8.63 20.67
N MET A 184 2.46 8.09 21.14
CA MET A 184 1.14 8.55 20.75
C MET A 184 0.86 9.99 21.20
N GLU A 185 1.21 10.35 22.44
CA GLU A 185 1.10 11.75 22.92
C GLU A 185 1.91 12.71 22.04
N TYR A 186 3.15 12.32 21.69
CA TYR A 186 4.03 13.13 20.83
C TYR A 186 3.48 13.23 19.40
N ALA A 187 2.96 12.11 18.87
CA ALA A 187 2.38 12.06 17.54
C ALA A 187 1.19 13.03 17.37
N THR A 188 0.40 13.26 18.45
CA THR A 188 -0.73 14.23 18.39
C THR A 188 -0.26 15.65 18.16
N MET A 189 0.94 16.04 18.62
CA MET A 189 1.48 17.40 18.44
C MET A 189 1.76 17.73 17.00
N PHE A 190 2.07 16.71 16.17
CA PHE A 190 2.39 16.84 14.75
C PHE A 190 1.26 16.36 13.85
N ASP A 191 0.15 15.89 14.45
CA ASP A 191 -0.96 15.26 13.72
C ASP A 191 -0.50 14.10 12.81
N ILE A 192 0.56 13.40 13.22
CA ILE A 192 1.10 12.22 12.54
C ILE A 192 0.47 10.96 13.11
N MET A 193 0.39 9.91 12.30
CA MET A 193 -0.25 8.64 12.66
C MET A 193 0.76 7.63 13.21
N VAL A 194 0.35 6.85 14.22
CA VAL A 194 1.12 5.68 14.70
C VAL A 194 0.59 4.44 13.99
N ILE A 195 1.52 3.66 13.41
CA ILE A 195 1.26 2.52 12.51
C ILE A 195 2.00 1.29 13.07
N PRO A 196 1.53 0.68 14.17
CA PRO A 196 2.27 -0.38 14.85
C PRO A 196 2.13 -1.74 14.18
N HIS A 197 3.22 -2.50 14.15
CA HIS A 197 3.18 -3.95 14.02
C HIS A 197 2.71 -4.54 15.35
N CYS A 198 1.53 -5.16 15.35
CA CYS A 198 0.89 -5.62 16.57
C CYS A 198 1.22 -7.10 16.83
N GLU A 199 2.27 -7.35 17.59
CA GLU A 199 2.69 -8.70 18.00
C GLU A 199 3.21 -8.68 19.44
N ASP A 200 2.66 -9.53 20.31
CA ASP A 200 3.26 -9.80 21.61
C ASP A 200 4.32 -10.89 21.48
N LEU A 201 5.61 -10.46 21.60
CA LEU A 201 6.76 -11.35 21.41
C LEU A 201 6.85 -12.48 22.45
N ALA A 202 6.27 -12.30 23.65
CA ALA A 202 6.24 -13.35 24.66
C ALA A 202 5.23 -14.45 24.28
N LEU A 203 4.11 -14.05 23.69
CA LEU A 203 3.09 -14.98 23.19
C LEU A 203 3.51 -15.67 21.92
N SER A 204 4.09 -14.93 20.97
CA SER A 204 4.53 -15.51 19.68
C SER A 204 5.72 -16.46 19.86
N GLY A 205 6.57 -16.20 20.84
CA GLY A 205 7.57 -17.15 21.35
C GLY A 205 8.51 -17.75 20.30
N GLY A 206 8.77 -17.06 19.17
CA GLY A 206 9.57 -17.57 18.07
C GLY A 206 8.83 -18.62 17.22
N GLY A 207 7.50 -18.56 17.15
CA GLY A 207 6.70 -19.35 16.21
C GLY A 207 6.99 -18.97 14.76
N VAL A 208 6.64 -19.85 13.84
CA VAL A 208 6.95 -19.69 12.40
C VAL A 208 5.72 -19.74 11.50
N MET A 209 4.57 -20.09 12.07
CA MET A 209 3.27 -20.14 11.40
C MET A 209 2.15 -19.92 12.41
N HIS A 210 0.89 -19.92 11.98
CA HIS A 210 -0.28 -19.88 12.86
C HIS A 210 -0.34 -21.07 13.82
N GLU A 211 -0.60 -20.82 15.12
CA GLU A 211 -0.84 -21.86 16.09
C GLU A 211 -2.23 -22.48 15.89
N GLY A 212 -2.27 -23.76 15.55
CA GLY A 212 -3.52 -24.47 15.33
C GLY A 212 -3.33 -25.93 14.95
N ARG A 213 -4.34 -26.49 14.31
CA ARG A 213 -4.31 -27.88 13.85
C ARG A 213 -3.16 -28.13 12.88
N VAL A 214 -2.97 -27.24 11.90
CA VAL A 214 -1.97 -27.41 10.85
C VAL A 214 -0.55 -27.38 11.43
N SER A 215 -0.24 -26.44 12.32
CA SER A 215 1.09 -26.36 12.95
C SER A 215 1.40 -27.60 13.79
N THR A 216 0.39 -28.13 14.50
CA THR A 216 0.52 -29.38 15.27
C THR A 216 0.80 -30.57 14.35
N GLU A 217 0.07 -30.70 13.24
CA GLU A 217 0.25 -31.78 12.27
C GLU A 217 1.62 -31.72 11.56
N LEU A 218 2.13 -30.50 11.31
CA LEU A 218 3.43 -30.28 10.67
C LEU A 218 4.61 -30.32 11.64
N GLY A 219 4.35 -30.25 12.95
CA GLY A 219 5.39 -30.16 13.97
C GLY A 219 6.11 -28.83 14.01
N LEU A 220 5.50 -27.77 13.46
CA LEU A 220 6.04 -26.40 13.45
C LEU A 220 5.54 -25.63 14.67
N ARG A 221 6.39 -24.75 15.20
CA ARG A 221 6.02 -23.86 16.30
C ARG A 221 5.02 -22.82 15.84
N GLY A 222 3.89 -22.71 16.54
CA GLY A 222 2.81 -21.80 16.21
C GLY A 222 2.95 -20.41 16.84
N ILE A 223 2.33 -19.41 16.22
CA ILE A 223 2.07 -18.06 16.72
C ILE A 223 0.58 -17.95 16.98
N PRO A 224 0.13 -17.88 18.25
CA PRO A 224 -1.29 -17.80 18.57
C PRO A 224 -1.89 -16.48 18.08
N SER A 225 -3.16 -16.51 17.65
CA SER A 225 -3.86 -15.30 17.18
C SER A 225 -3.96 -14.20 18.25
N VAL A 226 -4.01 -14.60 19.51
CA VAL A 226 -4.05 -13.68 20.65
C VAL A 226 -2.77 -12.82 20.76
N ALA A 227 -1.64 -13.24 20.20
CA ALA A 227 -0.42 -12.44 20.18
C ALA A 227 -0.62 -11.10 19.43
N GLU A 228 -1.41 -11.09 18.36
CA GLU A 228 -1.83 -9.89 17.66
C GLU A 228 -2.91 -9.13 18.45
N ALA A 229 -3.98 -9.81 18.84
CA ALA A 229 -5.15 -9.18 19.42
C ALA A 229 -4.89 -8.44 20.73
N VAL A 230 -3.98 -8.94 21.58
CA VAL A 230 -3.58 -8.26 22.83
C VAL A 230 -2.92 -6.92 22.54
N MET A 231 -2.06 -6.85 21.54
CA MET A 231 -1.36 -5.62 21.17
C MET A 231 -2.31 -4.63 20.48
N VAL A 232 -3.19 -5.11 19.60
CA VAL A 232 -4.25 -4.28 19.00
C VAL A 232 -5.15 -3.68 20.08
N GLY A 233 -5.58 -4.48 21.06
CA GLY A 233 -6.41 -4.00 22.19
C GLY A 233 -5.68 -2.97 23.05
N ARG A 234 -4.41 -3.20 23.35
CA ARG A 234 -3.55 -2.23 24.08
C ARG A 234 -3.47 -0.90 23.34
N ASP A 235 -3.15 -0.95 22.05
CA ASP A 235 -2.90 0.26 21.26
C ASP A 235 -4.19 1.05 20.99
N ILE A 236 -5.33 0.38 20.85
CA ILE A 236 -6.65 1.02 20.80
C ILE A 236 -6.92 1.78 22.11
N LEU A 237 -6.70 1.17 23.29
CA LEU A 237 -6.89 1.83 24.57
C LEU A 237 -5.97 3.04 24.73
N LEU A 238 -4.72 2.96 24.29
CA LEU A 238 -3.78 4.07 24.31
C LEU A 238 -4.17 5.18 23.34
N SER A 239 -4.64 4.82 22.14
CA SER A 239 -5.18 5.78 21.17
C SER A 239 -6.43 6.52 21.73
N GLU A 240 -7.36 5.78 22.33
CA GLU A 240 -8.56 6.36 22.98
C GLU A 240 -8.19 7.32 24.11
N TYR A 241 -7.19 6.98 24.93
CA TYR A 241 -6.70 7.81 26.03
C TYR A 241 -5.96 9.07 25.58
N THR A 242 -5.12 8.97 24.55
CA THR A 242 -4.24 10.06 24.09
C THR A 242 -4.90 10.94 23.01
N GLY A 243 -5.91 10.43 22.34
CA GLY A 243 -6.51 11.04 21.14
C GLY A 243 -5.65 10.88 19.88
N ALA A 244 -4.61 10.06 19.91
CA ALA A 244 -3.73 9.83 18.77
C ALA A 244 -4.44 9.04 17.66
N ARG A 245 -4.03 9.27 16.42
CA ARG A 245 -4.47 8.51 15.27
C ARG A 245 -3.71 7.20 15.20
N LEU A 246 -4.44 6.10 15.15
CA LEU A 246 -3.90 4.74 15.09
C LEU A 246 -4.25 4.09 13.76
N HIS A 247 -3.29 3.46 13.10
CA HIS A 247 -3.53 2.59 11.96
C HIS A 247 -2.93 1.21 12.23
N VAL A 248 -3.77 0.20 12.35
CA VAL A 248 -3.31 -1.16 12.63
C VAL A 248 -2.84 -1.82 11.34
N CYS A 249 -1.53 -2.14 11.28
CA CYS A 249 -0.93 -2.83 10.13
C CYS A 249 -1.50 -4.23 9.95
N HIS A 250 -1.54 -4.70 8.69
CA HIS A 250 -1.75 -6.09 8.27
C HIS A 250 -2.57 -6.95 9.24
N VAL A 251 -3.78 -6.46 9.61
CA VAL A 251 -4.71 -7.18 10.49
C VAL A 251 -4.94 -8.59 9.95
N SER A 252 -4.78 -9.60 10.81
CA SER A 252 -4.84 -11.00 10.38
C SER A 252 -5.84 -11.84 11.16
N THR A 253 -6.39 -11.37 12.28
CA THR A 253 -7.24 -12.20 13.17
C THR A 253 -8.66 -11.66 13.31
N ALA A 254 -9.63 -12.56 13.49
CA ALA A 254 -11.03 -12.23 13.75
C ALA A 254 -11.20 -11.38 15.02
N GLU A 255 -10.39 -11.63 16.04
CA GLU A 255 -10.44 -10.88 17.30
C GLU A 255 -9.95 -9.44 17.12
N SER A 256 -8.88 -9.21 16.36
CA SER A 256 -8.41 -7.86 16.01
C SER A 256 -9.47 -7.08 15.23
N VAL A 257 -10.14 -7.74 14.27
CA VAL A 257 -11.28 -7.14 13.54
C VAL A 257 -12.38 -6.72 14.51
N ARG A 258 -12.77 -7.58 15.46
CA ARG A 258 -13.77 -7.27 16.47
C ARG A 258 -13.38 -6.05 17.31
N LEU A 259 -12.14 -6.00 17.80
CA LEU A 259 -11.62 -4.89 18.59
C LEU A 259 -11.63 -3.57 17.82
N ILE A 260 -11.22 -3.57 16.55
CA ILE A 260 -11.23 -2.37 15.69
C ILE A 260 -12.68 -1.91 15.45
N ARG A 261 -13.59 -2.84 15.14
CA ARG A 261 -15.02 -2.52 14.92
C ARG A 261 -15.64 -1.86 16.15
N GLU A 262 -15.43 -2.43 17.33
CA GLU A 262 -15.92 -1.89 18.60
C GLU A 262 -15.29 -0.52 18.91
N ALA A 263 -14.01 -0.32 18.67
CA ALA A 263 -13.33 0.97 18.86
C ALA A 263 -13.92 2.06 17.96
N LYS A 264 -14.17 1.75 16.68
CA LYS A 264 -14.82 2.68 15.74
C LYS A 264 -16.22 3.11 16.23
N THR A 265 -17.01 2.20 16.81
CA THR A 265 -18.34 2.55 17.37
C THR A 265 -18.25 3.51 18.56
N ARG A 266 -17.14 3.49 19.29
CA ARG A 266 -16.85 4.44 20.37
C ARG A 266 -16.26 5.77 19.89
N GLY A 267 -15.97 5.91 18.59
CA GLY A 267 -15.38 7.12 18.01
C GLY A 267 -13.86 7.22 18.17
N VAL A 268 -13.18 6.12 18.51
CA VAL A 268 -11.71 6.08 18.53
C VAL A 268 -11.16 6.31 17.12
N GLN A 269 -10.11 7.10 17.00
CA GLN A 269 -9.48 7.39 15.71
C GLN A 269 -8.59 6.22 15.25
N VAL A 270 -9.21 5.09 14.98
CA VAL A 270 -8.56 3.86 14.52
C VAL A 270 -8.96 3.52 13.10
N SER A 271 -7.99 3.13 12.31
CA SER A 271 -8.14 2.50 10.99
C SER A 271 -7.30 1.22 10.93
N GLY A 272 -7.49 0.42 9.90
CA GLY A 272 -6.70 -0.80 9.72
C GLY A 272 -6.60 -1.21 8.26
N GLU A 273 -5.56 -1.97 7.97
CA GLU A 273 -5.30 -2.55 6.66
C GLU A 273 -5.29 -4.08 6.72
N ALA A 274 -5.62 -4.70 5.60
CA ALA A 274 -5.42 -6.12 5.37
C ALA A 274 -4.65 -6.34 4.08
N THR A 275 -3.85 -7.40 4.06
CA THR A 275 -3.07 -7.72 2.87
C THR A 275 -3.80 -8.72 1.98
N PRO A 276 -3.54 -8.75 0.66
CA PRO A 276 -4.14 -9.73 -0.24
C PRO A 276 -3.90 -11.17 0.22
N HIS A 277 -2.72 -11.49 0.74
CA HIS A 277 -2.41 -12.84 1.19
C HIS A 277 -3.21 -13.25 2.44
N HIS A 278 -3.45 -12.36 3.40
CA HIS A 278 -4.32 -12.66 4.56
C HIS A 278 -5.81 -12.73 4.20
N LEU A 279 -6.23 -12.09 3.11
CA LEU A 279 -7.61 -12.14 2.61
C LEU A 279 -7.91 -13.41 1.79
N ILE A 280 -6.89 -14.13 1.32
CA ILE A 280 -7.03 -15.19 0.31
C ILE A 280 -6.50 -16.53 0.79
N LEU A 281 -5.32 -16.55 1.44
CA LEU A 281 -4.64 -17.77 1.86
C LEU A 281 -4.96 -18.09 3.33
N THR A 282 -4.94 -19.39 3.64
CA THR A 282 -5.03 -19.88 5.02
C THR A 282 -3.74 -20.60 5.41
N ASP A 283 -3.63 -20.99 6.68
CA ASP A 283 -2.53 -21.79 7.22
C ASP A 283 -2.34 -23.14 6.48
N GLU A 284 -3.36 -23.64 5.79
CA GLU A 284 -3.28 -24.82 4.93
C GLU A 284 -2.23 -24.67 3.81
N ALA A 285 -1.95 -23.44 3.36
CA ALA A 285 -0.92 -23.18 2.36
C ALA A 285 0.50 -23.56 2.82
N VAL A 286 0.72 -23.68 4.13
CA VAL A 286 2.02 -24.05 4.71
C VAL A 286 2.34 -25.54 4.54
N ARG A 287 1.35 -26.39 4.23
CA ARG A 287 1.53 -27.86 4.16
C ARG A 287 2.65 -28.34 3.24
N GLY A 288 3.01 -27.54 2.26
CA GLY A 288 4.14 -27.88 1.37
C GLY A 288 5.50 -27.39 1.87
N PHE A 289 5.59 -26.78 3.05
CA PHE A 289 6.80 -26.15 3.60
C PHE A 289 7.44 -25.12 2.67
N SER A 290 6.65 -24.54 1.75
CA SER A 290 7.13 -23.46 0.90
C SER A 290 7.42 -22.24 1.74
N THR A 291 8.66 -21.77 1.75
CA THR A 291 9.04 -20.55 2.48
C THR A 291 8.37 -19.30 1.93
N ASN A 292 7.82 -19.36 0.71
CA ASN A 292 6.96 -18.32 0.15
C ASN A 292 5.57 -18.26 0.79
N THR A 293 5.24 -19.14 1.74
CA THR A 293 4.05 -19.04 2.59
C THR A 293 4.38 -18.60 4.02
N LYS A 294 5.63 -18.19 4.27
CA LYS A 294 6.09 -17.68 5.57
C LYS A 294 6.08 -16.16 5.56
N MET A 295 5.15 -15.56 6.30
CA MET A 295 5.03 -14.12 6.54
C MET A 295 4.63 -13.86 8.00
N ASN A 296 4.75 -12.62 8.45
CA ASN A 296 4.37 -12.19 9.79
C ASN A 296 3.55 -10.89 9.75
N PRO A 297 2.26 -10.93 10.17
CA PRO A 297 1.55 -12.05 10.79
C PRO A 297 1.46 -13.29 9.91
N PRO A 298 1.36 -14.50 10.50
CA PRO A 298 1.26 -15.71 9.70
C PRO A 298 -0.11 -15.83 9.02
N LEU A 299 -0.17 -16.63 7.96
CA LEU A 299 -1.43 -17.05 7.36
C LEU A 299 -2.29 -17.75 8.42
N ARG A 300 -3.52 -17.29 8.61
CA ARG A 300 -4.39 -17.69 9.71
C ARG A 300 -5.41 -18.77 9.31
N SER A 301 -6.29 -19.10 10.24
CA SER A 301 -7.38 -20.06 10.03
C SER A 301 -8.39 -19.57 8.98
N ALA A 302 -9.21 -20.48 8.48
CA ALA A 302 -10.31 -20.14 7.58
C ALA A 302 -11.34 -19.19 8.24
N GLU A 303 -11.54 -19.31 9.55
CA GLU A 303 -12.41 -18.41 10.31
C GLU A 303 -11.86 -16.98 10.35
N ASP A 304 -10.55 -16.82 10.57
CA ASP A 304 -9.90 -15.52 10.54
C ASP A 304 -10.00 -14.88 9.16
N VAL A 305 -9.71 -15.64 8.12
CA VAL A 305 -9.83 -15.15 6.72
C VAL A 305 -11.27 -14.73 6.42
N ALA A 306 -12.28 -15.49 6.85
CA ALA A 306 -13.68 -15.14 6.66
C ALA A 306 -14.04 -13.81 7.37
N ALA A 307 -13.57 -13.63 8.62
CA ALA A 307 -13.79 -12.40 9.38
C ALA A 307 -13.11 -11.17 8.74
N LEU A 308 -11.89 -11.34 8.20
CA LEU A 308 -11.21 -10.27 7.47
C LEU A 308 -11.94 -9.89 6.19
N ARG A 309 -12.41 -10.88 5.41
CA ARG A 309 -13.19 -10.64 4.18
C ARG A 309 -14.47 -9.88 4.48
N GLU A 310 -15.20 -10.25 5.54
CA GLU A 310 -16.38 -9.52 6.01
C GLU A 310 -16.01 -8.08 6.42
N ALA A 311 -14.92 -7.91 7.17
CA ALA A 311 -14.45 -6.60 7.63
C ALA A 311 -14.02 -5.67 6.47
N LEU A 312 -13.47 -6.23 5.39
CA LEU A 312 -13.17 -5.46 4.18
C LEU A 312 -14.47 -5.04 3.45
N ILE A 313 -15.48 -5.91 3.44
CA ILE A 313 -16.77 -5.62 2.79
C ILE A 313 -17.54 -4.54 3.57
N ASP A 314 -17.65 -4.66 4.89
CA ASP A 314 -18.41 -3.73 5.73
C ASP A 314 -17.67 -2.41 6.04
N GLY A 315 -16.39 -2.30 5.69
CA GLY A 315 -15.55 -1.13 5.89
C GLY A 315 -14.94 -1.00 7.29
N THR A 316 -14.99 -2.05 8.11
CA THR A 316 -14.21 -2.13 9.36
C THR A 316 -12.72 -2.05 9.06
N ILE A 317 -12.26 -2.79 8.06
CA ILE A 317 -10.94 -2.65 7.44
C ILE A 317 -11.09 -1.75 6.21
N GLU A 318 -10.35 -0.65 6.19
CA GLU A 318 -10.53 0.43 5.23
C GLU A 318 -9.51 0.43 4.11
N VAL A 319 -8.39 -0.28 4.28
CA VAL A 319 -7.23 -0.24 3.39
C VAL A 319 -6.83 -1.64 2.99
N ILE A 320 -6.42 -1.77 1.73
CA ILE A 320 -5.66 -2.92 1.23
C ILE A 320 -4.24 -2.44 1.02
N ALA A 321 -3.31 -3.01 1.78
CA ALA A 321 -1.87 -2.77 1.65
C ALA A 321 -1.17 -4.09 1.32
N THR A 322 0.01 -4.04 0.71
CA THR A 322 0.62 -5.28 0.24
C THR A 322 1.49 -5.98 1.26
N ASP A 323 2.08 -5.22 2.18
CA ASP A 323 3.21 -5.69 2.98
C ASP A 323 4.28 -6.33 2.06
N HIS A 324 4.61 -5.61 0.98
CA HIS A 324 5.64 -6.03 0.04
C HIS A 324 6.98 -6.13 0.76
N ALA A 325 7.40 -7.37 1.05
CA ALA A 325 8.57 -7.69 1.84
C ALA A 325 9.54 -8.59 1.04
N PRO A 326 10.36 -7.98 0.18
CA PRO A 326 11.32 -8.70 -0.65
C PRO A 326 12.43 -9.32 0.17
N HIS A 327 12.88 -10.52 -0.25
CA HIS A 327 14.00 -11.27 0.31
C HIS A 327 14.81 -11.92 -0.80
N ALA A 328 16.12 -12.03 -0.60
CA ALA A 328 17.00 -12.72 -1.52
C ALA A 328 16.61 -14.21 -1.67
N SER A 329 16.74 -14.76 -2.86
CA SER A 329 16.38 -16.17 -3.12
C SER A 329 17.11 -17.12 -2.18
N SER A 330 18.39 -16.87 -1.89
CA SER A 330 19.20 -17.69 -0.97
C SER A 330 18.65 -17.73 0.46
N GLU A 331 17.97 -16.68 0.91
CA GLU A 331 17.35 -16.64 2.23
C GLU A 331 16.04 -17.43 2.25
N LYS A 332 15.31 -17.43 1.16
CA LYS A 332 14.05 -18.19 1.02
C LYS A 332 14.29 -19.68 0.66
N GLU A 333 15.51 -20.05 0.29
CA GLU A 333 15.92 -21.47 0.06
C GLU A 333 16.29 -22.22 1.33
N MET A 334 16.27 -21.55 2.49
CA MET A 334 16.50 -22.18 3.80
C MET A 334 15.31 -23.07 4.22
N GLU A 335 15.52 -23.88 5.24
CA GLU A 335 14.42 -24.63 5.86
C GLU A 335 13.35 -23.67 6.41
N TYR A 336 12.09 -24.13 6.45
CA TYR A 336 10.96 -23.28 6.81
C TYR A 336 11.15 -22.55 8.15
N ASP A 337 11.73 -23.20 9.17
CA ASP A 337 11.98 -22.61 10.50
C ASP A 337 12.98 -21.44 10.45
N TYR A 338 13.93 -21.46 9.52
CA TYR A 338 15.02 -20.49 9.45
C TYR A 338 14.81 -19.41 8.38
N ALA A 339 13.98 -19.67 7.38
CA ALA A 339 13.71 -18.69 6.34
C ALA A 339 13.08 -17.41 6.92
N PRO A 340 13.41 -16.21 6.39
CA PRO A 340 12.82 -14.96 6.84
C PRO A 340 11.33 -14.90 6.50
N PHE A 341 10.60 -14.11 7.30
CA PHE A 341 9.20 -13.78 7.05
C PHE A 341 9.08 -12.73 5.96
N GLY A 342 8.11 -12.88 5.07
CA GLY A 342 7.75 -11.89 4.06
C GLY A 342 7.63 -12.46 2.66
N ILE A 343 6.81 -11.78 1.87
CA ILE A 343 6.57 -12.05 0.45
C ILE A 343 6.46 -10.74 -0.34
N ILE A 344 6.72 -10.80 -1.65
CA ILE A 344 6.43 -9.65 -2.53
C ILE A 344 4.94 -9.59 -2.84
N GLY A 345 4.36 -8.37 -2.92
CA GLY A 345 2.92 -8.18 -3.11
C GLY A 345 2.54 -7.15 -4.16
N LEU A 346 3.35 -6.11 -4.42
CA LEU A 346 3.00 -4.94 -5.24
C LEU A 346 2.44 -5.31 -6.63
N GLU A 347 3.07 -6.22 -7.33
CA GLU A 347 2.72 -6.54 -8.73
C GLU A 347 1.53 -7.50 -8.87
N THR A 348 1.07 -8.11 -7.78
CA THR A 348 -0.03 -9.08 -7.78
C THR A 348 -1.29 -8.60 -7.07
N ALA A 349 -1.18 -7.64 -6.15
CA ALA A 349 -2.26 -7.22 -5.27
C ALA A 349 -3.56 -6.88 -6.00
N LEU A 350 -3.50 -6.01 -7.00
CA LEU A 350 -4.68 -5.61 -7.76
C LEU A 350 -5.34 -6.81 -8.47
N GLY A 351 -4.54 -7.66 -9.12
CA GLY A 351 -5.04 -8.84 -9.81
C GLY A 351 -5.70 -9.86 -8.89
N LEU A 352 -5.09 -10.11 -7.73
CA LEU A 352 -5.63 -10.98 -6.69
C LEU A 352 -6.99 -10.47 -6.18
N ILE A 353 -7.07 -9.20 -5.84
CA ILE A 353 -8.28 -8.59 -5.31
C ILE A 353 -9.38 -8.48 -6.38
N LEU A 354 -9.05 -8.16 -7.62
CA LEU A 354 -10.03 -8.19 -8.70
C LEU A 354 -10.57 -9.60 -8.92
N THR A 355 -9.70 -10.62 -8.91
CA THR A 355 -10.11 -12.02 -9.08
C THR A 355 -11.03 -12.47 -7.96
N GLU A 356 -10.64 -12.25 -6.70
CA GLU A 356 -11.27 -12.83 -5.52
C GLU A 356 -12.45 -12.03 -4.97
N PHE A 357 -12.54 -10.73 -5.27
CA PHE A 357 -13.59 -9.87 -4.71
C PHE A 357 -14.50 -9.24 -5.79
N TYR A 358 -13.93 -8.75 -6.89
CA TYR A 358 -14.74 -8.11 -7.93
C TYR A 358 -15.43 -9.14 -8.81
N HIS A 359 -14.71 -10.12 -9.35
CA HIS A 359 -15.29 -11.14 -10.23
C HIS A 359 -16.21 -12.11 -9.48
N THR A 360 -16.03 -12.29 -8.20
CA THR A 360 -16.94 -13.03 -7.31
C THR A 360 -18.13 -12.20 -6.82
N ARG A 361 -18.17 -10.88 -7.17
CA ARG A 361 -19.23 -9.92 -6.79
C ARG A 361 -19.35 -9.64 -5.30
N LEU A 362 -18.28 -9.85 -4.53
CA LEU A 362 -18.23 -9.49 -3.12
C LEU A 362 -18.06 -7.99 -2.91
N LEU A 363 -17.28 -7.34 -3.79
CA LEU A 363 -17.09 -5.89 -3.79
C LEU A 363 -17.31 -5.31 -5.20
N THR A 364 -17.80 -4.09 -5.25
CA THR A 364 -17.88 -3.31 -6.49
C THR A 364 -16.53 -2.62 -6.77
N LEU A 365 -16.30 -2.20 -8.03
CA LEU A 365 -15.10 -1.45 -8.37
C LEU A 365 -14.94 -0.16 -7.55
N PRO A 366 -15.97 0.70 -7.38
CA PRO A 366 -15.84 1.86 -6.51
C PRO A 366 -15.37 1.52 -5.09
N MET A 367 -15.93 0.48 -4.47
CA MET A 367 -15.51 0.04 -3.13
C MET A 367 -14.05 -0.42 -3.10
N LEU A 368 -13.58 -1.11 -4.13
CA LEU A 368 -12.17 -1.53 -4.22
C LEU A 368 -11.24 -0.33 -4.38
N ILE A 369 -11.62 0.64 -5.22
CA ILE A 369 -10.82 1.85 -5.43
C ILE A 369 -10.78 2.70 -4.15
N GLU A 370 -11.87 2.74 -3.37
CA GLU A 370 -11.82 3.36 -2.04
C GLU A 370 -10.72 2.75 -1.16
N ARG A 371 -10.58 1.40 -1.13
CA ARG A 371 -9.60 0.71 -0.28
C ARG A 371 -8.17 0.89 -0.77
N PHE A 372 -7.97 1.03 -2.07
CA PHE A 372 -6.64 1.18 -2.66
C PHE A 372 -6.18 2.63 -2.86
N ALA A 373 -7.09 3.61 -2.91
CA ALA A 373 -6.71 4.97 -3.28
C ALA A 373 -7.30 6.03 -2.33
N THR A 374 -8.63 6.13 -2.26
CA THR A 374 -9.30 7.23 -1.53
C THR A 374 -9.08 7.14 -0.03
N ASN A 375 -9.25 5.97 0.58
CA ASN A 375 -9.05 5.77 2.01
C ASN A 375 -7.59 5.94 2.44
N PRO A 376 -6.59 5.32 1.77
CA PRO A 376 -5.19 5.60 2.04
C PRO A 376 -4.85 7.10 2.01
N ALA A 377 -5.27 7.81 0.95
CA ALA A 377 -5.03 9.25 0.83
C ALA A 377 -5.66 10.04 1.99
N ARG A 378 -6.89 9.72 2.36
CA ARG A 378 -7.62 10.36 3.49
C ARG A 378 -6.93 10.06 4.83
N ILE A 379 -6.55 8.81 5.06
CA ILE A 379 -5.91 8.36 6.29
C ILE A 379 -4.54 9.01 6.46
N LEU A 380 -3.74 9.08 5.39
CA LEU A 380 -2.42 9.73 5.38
C LEU A 380 -2.50 11.26 5.23
N LYS A 381 -3.69 11.82 5.02
CA LYS A 381 -3.91 13.26 4.77
C LYS A 381 -3.19 13.80 3.53
N LEU A 382 -3.07 13.01 2.49
CA LEU A 382 -2.48 13.39 1.21
C LEU A 382 -3.49 14.19 0.37
N LYS A 383 -3.47 15.51 0.50
CA LYS A 383 -4.53 16.41 -0.01
C LYS A 383 -4.79 16.35 -1.51
N HIS A 384 -3.79 16.01 -2.31
CA HIS A 384 -3.86 16.05 -3.78
C HIS A 384 -3.87 14.66 -4.41
N LYS A 385 -4.02 13.59 -3.59
CA LYS A 385 -3.99 12.18 -4.04
C LYS A 385 -5.30 11.45 -3.71
N GLY A 386 -5.51 10.28 -4.30
CA GLY A 386 -6.69 9.45 -4.09
C GLY A 386 -7.98 10.00 -4.71
N THR A 387 -7.88 10.93 -5.65
CA THR A 387 -8.98 11.58 -6.36
C THR A 387 -8.56 11.99 -7.78
N LEU A 388 -9.52 12.16 -8.68
CA LEU A 388 -9.34 12.71 -10.03
C LEU A 388 -9.95 14.12 -10.15
N ALA A 389 -10.22 14.80 -9.04
CA ALA A 389 -10.77 16.15 -9.07
C ALA A 389 -9.80 17.15 -9.75
N PRO A 390 -10.33 18.21 -10.42
CA PRO A 390 -9.48 19.28 -10.92
C PRO A 390 -8.61 19.90 -9.80
N GLY A 391 -7.31 20.07 -10.10
CA GLY A 391 -6.30 20.53 -9.14
C GLY A 391 -5.62 19.44 -8.34
N ALA A 392 -6.07 18.18 -8.44
CA ALA A 392 -5.34 17.04 -7.88
C ALA A 392 -4.09 16.71 -8.73
N ASP A 393 -3.16 16.00 -8.12
CA ASP A 393 -2.02 15.43 -8.84
C ASP A 393 -2.54 14.50 -9.94
N ALA A 394 -1.94 14.55 -11.12
CA ALA A 394 -2.30 13.63 -12.20
C ALA A 394 -1.69 12.25 -11.99
N ASP A 395 -2.04 11.65 -10.86
CA ASP A 395 -1.72 10.28 -10.47
C ASP A 395 -2.90 9.39 -10.84
N ILE A 396 -2.72 8.59 -11.90
CA ILE A 396 -3.83 7.87 -12.55
C ILE A 396 -3.41 6.44 -12.82
N THR A 397 -4.30 5.51 -12.51
CA THR A 397 -4.18 4.11 -12.92
C THR A 397 -5.24 3.78 -13.93
N ILE A 398 -4.82 3.23 -15.07
CA ILE A 398 -5.73 2.63 -16.06
C ILE A 398 -5.65 1.13 -15.90
N LEU A 399 -6.78 0.50 -15.64
CA LEU A 399 -6.85 -0.93 -15.44
C LEU A 399 -7.78 -1.61 -16.45
N ASP A 400 -7.45 -2.84 -16.80
CA ASP A 400 -8.32 -3.75 -17.53
C ASP A 400 -8.85 -4.79 -16.55
N PRO A 401 -10.14 -4.71 -16.16
CA PRO A 401 -10.67 -5.63 -15.15
C PRO A 401 -10.84 -7.05 -15.68
N ASP A 402 -10.86 -7.24 -16.99
CA ASP A 402 -11.17 -8.52 -17.64
C ASP A 402 -9.96 -9.23 -18.24
N GLN A 403 -8.79 -8.59 -18.26
CA GLN A 403 -7.56 -9.19 -18.79
C GLN A 403 -7.14 -10.37 -17.94
N GLU A 404 -7.14 -11.58 -18.53
CA GLU A 404 -6.60 -12.78 -17.90
C GLU A 404 -5.09 -12.84 -18.10
N TRP A 405 -4.37 -13.25 -17.04
CA TRP A 405 -2.94 -13.42 -17.08
C TRP A 405 -2.47 -14.45 -16.04
N ILE A 406 -1.27 -14.94 -16.22
CA ILE A 406 -0.64 -15.89 -15.29
C ILE A 406 0.49 -15.16 -14.57
N VAL A 407 0.59 -15.37 -13.25
CA VAL A 407 1.71 -14.87 -12.46
C VAL A 407 2.95 -15.69 -12.83
N GLU A 408 3.85 -15.08 -13.58
CA GLU A 408 5.08 -15.72 -14.03
C GLU A 408 6.26 -15.30 -13.16
N GLU A 409 7.19 -16.21 -12.92
CA GLU A 409 8.41 -15.91 -12.16
C GLU A 409 9.33 -14.91 -12.89
N ASN A 410 9.27 -14.91 -14.20
CA ASN A 410 10.05 -14.00 -15.04
C ASN A 410 9.22 -12.76 -15.39
N GLY A 411 9.80 -11.58 -15.18
CA GLY A 411 9.16 -10.32 -15.56
C GLY A 411 8.76 -9.43 -14.40
N TRP A 412 9.06 -9.79 -13.16
CA TRP A 412 8.96 -8.90 -12.01
C TRP A 412 9.89 -7.70 -12.16
N GLN A 413 9.42 -6.53 -11.73
CA GLN A 413 10.23 -5.32 -11.56
C GLN A 413 10.95 -5.34 -10.21
N SER A 414 10.35 -5.95 -9.19
CA SER A 414 11.03 -6.26 -7.93
C SER A 414 12.26 -7.12 -8.19
N LYS A 415 13.33 -6.88 -7.43
CA LYS A 415 14.54 -7.71 -7.47
C LYS A 415 14.27 -9.10 -6.91
N SER A 416 13.37 -9.21 -5.96
CA SER A 416 13.02 -10.46 -5.30
C SER A 416 11.86 -11.19 -5.99
N LYS A 417 11.73 -12.49 -5.71
CA LYS A 417 10.74 -13.37 -6.37
C LYS A 417 9.94 -14.22 -5.37
N ASN A 418 10.03 -13.91 -4.10
CA ASN A 418 9.40 -14.65 -3.00
C ASN A 418 7.88 -14.45 -2.95
N SER A 419 7.15 -15.14 -3.84
CA SER A 419 5.68 -15.07 -3.94
C SER A 419 5.06 -16.46 -3.94
N PRO A 420 4.00 -16.70 -3.14
CA PRO A 420 3.22 -17.93 -3.18
C PRO A 420 2.27 -18.01 -4.37
N PHE A 421 2.10 -16.92 -5.10
CA PHE A 421 1.12 -16.79 -6.19
C PHE A 421 1.67 -17.14 -7.57
N ILE A 422 2.92 -17.59 -7.68
CA ILE A 422 3.50 -18.03 -8.95
C ILE A 422 2.62 -19.13 -9.58
N SER A 423 2.38 -19.02 -10.88
CA SER A 423 1.49 -19.88 -11.67
C SER A 423 -0.01 -19.69 -11.42
N TRP A 424 -0.42 -18.78 -10.56
CA TRP A 424 -1.83 -18.44 -10.40
C TRP A 424 -2.36 -17.74 -11.65
N LYS A 425 -3.59 -18.09 -12.03
CA LYS A 425 -4.35 -17.41 -13.07
C LYS A 425 -5.16 -16.29 -12.42
N LEU A 426 -4.87 -15.08 -12.80
CA LEU A 426 -5.55 -13.89 -12.29
C LEU A 426 -6.36 -13.22 -13.40
N LYS A 427 -7.41 -12.51 -13.01
CA LYS A 427 -8.24 -11.74 -13.90
C LYS A 427 -8.32 -10.30 -13.43
N GLY A 428 -7.87 -9.39 -14.30
CA GLY A 428 -7.73 -7.96 -14.04
C GLY A 428 -6.30 -7.56 -13.68
N ARG A 429 -5.85 -6.43 -14.21
CA ARG A 429 -4.55 -5.82 -13.92
C ARG A 429 -4.49 -4.36 -14.29
N ALA A 430 -3.54 -3.62 -13.72
CA ALA A 430 -3.16 -2.31 -14.23
C ALA A 430 -2.48 -2.46 -15.60
N VAL A 431 -2.92 -1.68 -16.58
CA VAL A 431 -2.33 -1.66 -17.92
C VAL A 431 -1.51 -0.40 -18.18
N MET A 432 -1.77 0.67 -17.43
CA MET A 432 -0.98 1.89 -17.48
C MET A 432 -0.99 2.59 -16.13
N THR A 433 0.16 3.12 -15.74
CA THR A 433 0.33 3.93 -14.52
C THR A 433 0.92 5.27 -14.89
N ILE A 434 0.31 6.34 -14.42
CA ILE A 434 0.66 7.73 -14.70
C ILE A 434 0.91 8.41 -13.35
N VAL A 435 2.07 9.04 -13.20
CA VAL A 435 2.47 9.78 -12.00
C VAL A 435 2.80 11.21 -12.39
N ALA A 436 2.17 12.17 -11.73
CA ALA A 436 2.32 13.59 -12.06
C ALA A 436 2.21 13.87 -13.58
N GLY A 437 1.24 13.21 -14.25
CA GLY A 437 0.99 13.32 -15.68
C GLY A 437 1.99 12.62 -16.59
N GLN A 438 2.98 11.89 -16.05
CA GLN A 438 3.97 11.13 -16.80
C GLN A 438 3.58 9.64 -16.83
N VAL A 439 3.54 9.02 -18.01
CA VAL A 439 3.38 7.57 -18.11
C VAL A 439 4.66 6.90 -17.64
N VAL A 440 4.61 6.26 -16.48
CA VAL A 440 5.76 5.58 -15.85
C VAL A 440 5.77 4.08 -16.12
N GLN A 441 4.60 3.50 -16.42
CA GLN A 441 4.44 2.10 -16.78
C GLN A 441 3.34 1.94 -17.82
N GLU A 442 3.56 1.09 -18.80
CA GLU A 442 2.58 0.66 -19.81
C GLU A 442 2.78 -0.82 -20.11
N ILE A 443 1.72 -1.60 -19.99
CA ILE A 443 1.70 -3.02 -20.36
C ILE A 443 0.91 -3.14 -21.67
N ARG A 444 1.58 -3.62 -22.70
CA ARG A 444 1.01 -3.81 -24.05
C ARG A 444 0.42 -5.19 -24.22
#